data_e79a7da040dd2adb87327bcf41251a6e
#
_entry.id   e79a7da040dd2adb87327bcf41251a6e
#
_cell.length_a   1.000
_cell.length_b   1.000
_cell.length_c   1.000
_cell.angle_alpha   90.00
_cell.angle_beta   90.00
_cell.angle_gamma   90.00
#
_symmetry.space_group_name_H-M   'P 1'
#
loop_
_entity.id
_entity.type
_entity.pdbx_description
1 polymer ?
#
loop_
_entity_poly.entity_id
_entity_poly.type
_entity_poly.pdbx_seq_one_letter_code
_entity_poly.pdbx_strand_id
1 'polypeptide(L)'
;MKRIQIISATAAALMLAPLHAQETHSGAAKPAIRQIKIISSAGARALADACSAWAEQNKQTVAIAILDWGGNLVESHAMEGAGANSIDTALLKAKSALRWRRPTSEMNKIVRTGQNLAPTFMHDFPQPGALPIMVDDQMIGAMGVSGADGEKCAQAAIDSVFKASPKPATQ
;
A
#
# COMPACT_ATOMS: atom_id res chain seq x y z
N MET A 1 -56.57 -50.49 -62.71
CA MET A 1 -55.31 -50.39 -61.95
C MET A 1 -54.89 -48.96 -61.93
N LYS A 2 -55.16 -48.22 -60.79
CA LYS A 2 -54.79 -46.79 -60.61
C LYS A 2 -53.56 -46.74 -59.74
N ARG A 3 -52.45 -46.19 -60.28
CA ARG A 3 -51.21 -45.93 -59.53
C ARG A 3 -51.42 -44.62 -58.77
N ILE A 4 -51.25 -44.70 -57.47
CA ILE A 4 -51.16 -43.52 -56.57
C ILE A 4 -49.71 -43.10 -56.48
N GLN A 5 -49.40 -41.85 -56.85
CA GLN A 5 -48.09 -41.24 -56.64
C GLN A 5 -48.15 -40.52 -55.31
N ILE A 6 -47.21 -40.89 -54.42
CA ILE A 6 -47.04 -40.22 -53.15
C ILE A 6 -45.98 -39.13 -53.37
N ILE A 7 -46.41 -37.87 -53.21
CA ILE A 7 -45.51 -36.70 -53.26
C ILE A 7 -44.94 -36.52 -51.83
N SER A 8 -43.64 -36.75 -51.68
CA SER A 8 -42.92 -36.51 -50.46
C SER A 8 -42.52 -35.03 -50.37
N ALA A 9 -43.11 -34.31 -49.45
CA ALA A 9 -42.75 -32.93 -49.15
C ALA A 9 -41.60 -32.91 -48.12
N THR A 10 -40.41 -32.55 -48.56
CA THR A 10 -39.26 -32.30 -47.68
C THR A 10 -39.38 -30.89 -47.08
N ALA A 11 -39.67 -30.82 -45.79
CA ALA A 11 -39.64 -29.57 -45.03
C ALA A 11 -38.17 -29.22 -44.69
N ALA A 12 -37.65 -28.14 -45.27
CA ALA A 12 -36.38 -27.57 -44.91
C ALA A 12 -36.54 -26.75 -43.62
N ALA A 13 -36.01 -27.27 -42.54
CA ALA A 13 -35.92 -26.52 -41.26
C ALA A 13 -34.76 -25.50 -41.33
N LEU A 14 -35.08 -24.21 -41.44
CA LEU A 14 -34.14 -23.12 -41.26
C LEU A 14 -33.75 -23.08 -39.78
N MET A 15 -32.54 -23.51 -39.46
CA MET A 15 -31.94 -23.26 -38.14
C MET A 15 -31.48 -21.80 -38.06
N LEU A 16 -32.25 -20.97 -37.35
CA LEU A 16 -31.79 -19.65 -36.90
C LEU A 16 -30.74 -19.90 -35.78
N ALA A 17 -29.46 -19.71 -36.09
CA ALA A 17 -28.41 -19.65 -35.09
C ALA A 17 -28.61 -18.34 -34.27
N PRO A 18 -28.55 -18.37 -32.92
CA PRO A 18 -28.60 -17.16 -32.13
C PRO A 18 -27.34 -16.34 -32.43
N LEU A 19 -27.54 -15.11 -32.87
CA LEU A 19 -26.50 -14.10 -32.99
C LEU A 19 -26.00 -13.78 -31.59
N HIS A 20 -24.91 -14.39 -31.17
CA HIS A 20 -24.23 -13.99 -29.94
C HIS A 20 -23.70 -12.58 -30.16
N ALA A 21 -24.35 -11.60 -29.56
CA ALA A 21 -23.83 -10.27 -29.44
C ALA A 21 -22.51 -10.38 -28.62
N GLN A 22 -21.38 -10.24 -29.32
CA GLN A 22 -20.10 -10.04 -28.64
C GLN A 22 -20.21 -8.70 -27.90
N GLU A 23 -20.34 -8.77 -26.59
CA GLU A 23 -20.12 -7.62 -25.71
C GLU A 23 -18.68 -7.15 -25.95
N THR A 24 -18.54 -6.11 -26.76
CA THR A 24 -17.29 -5.40 -26.87
C THR A 24 -17.05 -4.73 -25.52
N HIS A 25 -16.25 -5.36 -24.68
CA HIS A 25 -15.66 -4.71 -23.52
C HIS A 25 -14.82 -3.55 -24.04
N SER A 26 -15.44 -2.38 -24.18
CA SER A 26 -14.76 -1.11 -24.34
C SER A 26 -14.09 -0.78 -22.99
N GLY A 27 -13.05 -1.52 -22.65
CA GLY A 27 -12.14 -1.13 -21.60
C GLY A 27 -11.46 0.15 -22.02
N ALA A 28 -11.87 1.29 -21.44
CA ALA A 28 -11.15 2.54 -21.64
C ALA A 28 -9.65 2.27 -21.41
N ALA A 29 -8.83 2.51 -22.43
CA ALA A 29 -7.41 2.26 -22.36
C ALA A 29 -6.84 3.03 -21.15
N LYS A 30 -6.18 2.30 -20.24
CA LYS A 30 -5.55 2.94 -19.08
C LYS A 30 -4.55 3.97 -19.59
N PRO A 31 -4.49 5.18 -18.99
CA PRO A 31 -3.58 6.22 -19.44
C PRO A 31 -2.13 5.71 -19.39
N ALA A 32 -1.36 6.01 -20.43
CA ALA A 32 0.06 5.65 -20.51
C ALA A 32 0.91 6.36 -19.43
N ILE A 33 0.40 7.46 -18.86
CA ILE A 33 1.07 8.26 -17.84
C ILE A 33 0.18 8.29 -16.59
N ARG A 34 0.80 8.11 -15.43
CA ARG A 34 0.15 8.26 -14.10
C ARG A 34 0.71 9.45 -13.38
N GLN A 35 -0.17 10.20 -12.73
CA GLN A 35 0.21 11.13 -11.68
C GLN A 35 0.23 10.39 -10.35
N ILE A 36 1.31 10.56 -9.59
CA ILE A 36 1.44 9.97 -8.26
C ILE A 36 1.72 11.08 -7.25
N LYS A 37 1.15 10.93 -6.05
CA LYS A 37 1.52 11.73 -4.89
C LYS A 37 2.75 11.10 -4.25
N ILE A 38 3.68 11.94 -3.84
CA ILE A 38 4.84 11.52 -3.04
C ILE A 38 4.94 12.45 -1.83
N ILE A 39 5.49 11.96 -0.73
CA ILE A 39 5.72 12.80 0.43
C ILE A 39 6.80 13.85 0.11
N SER A 40 6.55 15.10 0.51
CA SER A 40 7.55 16.17 0.43
C SER A 40 8.52 16.12 1.61
N SER A 41 9.69 16.75 1.47
CA SER A 41 10.65 16.88 2.58
C SER A 41 10.04 17.61 3.78
N ALA A 42 9.19 18.62 3.54
CA ALA A 42 8.49 19.32 4.61
C ALA A 42 7.49 18.41 5.34
N GLY A 43 6.73 17.59 4.60
CA GLY A 43 5.82 16.61 5.18
C GLY A 43 6.56 15.52 5.96
N ALA A 44 7.69 15.04 5.44
CA ALA A 44 8.52 14.06 6.12
C ALA A 44 9.08 14.61 7.44
N ARG A 45 9.58 15.85 7.44
CA ARG A 45 10.04 16.52 8.67
C ARG A 45 8.92 16.70 9.68
N ALA A 46 7.74 17.14 9.24
CA ALA A 46 6.59 17.26 10.14
C ALA A 46 6.18 15.93 10.78
N LEU A 47 6.30 14.81 10.05
CA LEU A 47 6.08 13.48 10.63
C LEU A 47 7.14 13.11 11.67
N ALA A 48 8.41 13.42 11.41
CA ALA A 48 9.49 13.16 12.37
C ALA A 48 9.29 13.95 13.66
N ASP A 49 8.97 15.25 13.53
CA ASP A 49 8.70 16.15 14.67
C ASP A 49 7.48 15.67 15.48
N ALA A 50 6.39 15.30 14.81
CA ALA A 50 5.18 14.82 15.49
C ALA A 50 5.40 13.49 16.22
N CYS A 51 6.17 12.54 15.64
CA CYS A 51 6.51 11.29 16.32
C CYS A 51 7.46 11.53 17.49
N SER A 52 8.44 12.42 17.36
CA SER A 52 9.33 12.79 18.47
C SER A 52 8.56 13.38 19.63
N ALA A 53 7.64 14.33 19.36
CA ALA A 53 6.77 14.91 20.39
C ALA A 53 5.87 13.87 21.06
N TRP A 54 5.33 12.93 20.28
CA TRP A 54 4.56 11.80 20.83
C TRP A 54 5.44 10.92 21.73
N ALA A 55 6.67 10.61 21.30
CA ALA A 55 7.60 9.79 22.07
C ALA A 55 7.98 10.44 23.39
N GLU A 56 8.28 11.75 23.39
CA GLU A 56 8.53 12.53 24.61
C GLU A 56 7.37 12.48 25.60
N GLN A 57 6.15 12.71 25.12
CA GLN A 57 4.93 12.64 25.95
C GLN A 57 4.74 11.24 26.57
N ASN A 58 5.17 10.19 25.87
CA ASN A 58 5.08 8.80 26.33
C ASN A 58 6.35 8.31 27.03
N LYS A 59 7.32 9.19 27.30
CA LYS A 59 8.62 8.88 27.95
C LYS A 59 9.38 7.78 27.21
N GLN A 60 9.37 7.84 25.89
CA GLN A 60 10.06 6.90 25.01
C GLN A 60 11.16 7.60 24.23
N THR A 61 12.18 6.85 23.86
CA THR A 61 13.26 7.29 22.97
C THR A 61 13.14 6.49 21.68
N VAL A 62 13.11 7.18 20.53
CA VAL A 62 12.93 6.56 19.22
C VAL A 62 13.94 7.08 18.21
N ALA A 63 14.17 6.27 17.18
CA ALA A 63 14.76 6.71 15.92
C ALA A 63 13.76 6.49 14.80
N ILE A 64 13.74 7.40 13.82
CA ILE A 64 12.74 7.54 12.78
C ILE A 64 13.42 7.54 11.42
N ALA A 65 12.83 6.87 10.45
CA ALA A 65 13.20 6.96 9.05
C ALA A 65 11.93 7.05 8.18
N ILE A 66 11.90 8.01 7.25
CA ILE A 66 10.78 8.27 6.37
C ILE A 66 11.25 8.15 4.93
N LEU A 67 10.59 7.26 4.19
CA LEU A 67 10.86 7.01 2.77
C LEU A 67 9.74 7.62 1.92
N ASP A 68 10.11 8.10 0.72
CA ASP A 68 9.14 8.41 -0.32
C ASP A 68 8.57 7.13 -0.97
N TRP A 69 7.65 7.31 -1.91
CA TRP A 69 7.07 6.19 -2.66
C TRP A 69 8.12 5.39 -3.45
N GLY A 70 9.20 6.02 -3.90
CA GLY A 70 10.31 5.39 -4.63
C GLY A 70 11.29 4.63 -3.73
N GLY A 71 11.14 4.74 -2.40
CA GLY A 71 12.04 4.11 -1.43
C GLY A 71 13.30 4.94 -1.09
N ASN A 72 13.33 6.21 -1.52
CA ASN A 72 14.41 7.12 -1.14
C ASN A 72 14.20 7.61 0.29
N LEU A 73 15.29 7.68 1.06
CA LEU A 73 15.27 8.28 2.40
C LEU A 73 15.08 9.81 2.26
N VAL A 74 13.96 10.31 2.77
CA VAL A 74 13.61 11.74 2.73
C VAL A 74 13.95 12.44 4.04
N GLU A 75 13.73 11.76 5.17
CA GLU A 75 14.02 12.28 6.51
C GLU A 75 14.47 11.14 7.43
N SER A 76 15.42 11.44 8.32
CA SER A 76 15.77 10.56 9.42
C SER A 76 16.13 11.38 10.66
N HIS A 77 15.69 10.89 11.82
CA HIS A 77 15.93 11.53 13.09
C HIS A 77 16.14 10.48 14.18
N ALA A 78 17.15 10.67 15.03
CA ALA A 78 17.33 9.90 16.23
C ALA A 78 17.26 10.83 17.43
N MET A 79 16.37 10.54 18.37
CA MET A 79 16.31 11.26 19.65
C MET A 79 17.57 10.99 20.46
N GLU A 80 17.93 11.94 21.31
CA GLU A 80 19.04 11.74 22.25
C GLU A 80 18.78 10.49 23.11
N GLY A 81 19.81 9.66 23.26
CA GLY A 81 19.72 8.38 23.96
C GLY A 81 19.17 7.22 23.12
N ALA A 82 18.88 7.42 21.84
CA ALA A 82 18.54 6.30 20.95
C ALA A 82 19.74 5.34 20.84
N GLY A 83 19.44 4.04 20.81
CA GLY A 83 20.48 3.00 20.76
C GLY A 83 21.29 3.05 19.45
N ALA A 84 22.46 2.44 19.46
CA ALA A 84 23.28 2.26 18.27
C ALA A 84 22.47 1.53 17.17
N ASN A 85 22.66 1.90 15.91
CA ASN A 85 21.97 1.33 14.73
C ASN A 85 20.44 1.51 14.74
N SER A 86 19.88 2.36 15.62
CA SER A 86 18.42 2.56 15.67
C SER A 86 17.88 3.18 14.39
N ILE A 87 18.61 4.09 13.73
CA ILE A 87 18.21 4.65 12.43
C ILE A 87 18.20 3.56 11.36
N ASP A 88 19.22 2.70 11.30
CA ASP A 88 19.26 1.60 10.33
C ASP A 88 18.10 0.64 10.54
N THR A 89 17.76 0.34 11.80
CA THR A 89 16.59 -0.48 12.14
C THR A 89 15.28 0.19 11.70
N ALA A 90 15.13 1.50 11.93
CA ALA A 90 13.96 2.25 11.47
C ALA A 90 13.85 2.22 9.94
N LEU A 91 14.97 2.41 9.24
CA LEU A 91 15.05 2.36 7.78
C LEU A 91 14.66 0.98 7.22
N LEU A 92 15.18 -0.10 7.81
CA LEU A 92 14.83 -1.47 7.41
C LEU A 92 13.34 -1.75 7.59
N LYS A 93 12.75 -1.30 8.70
CA LYS A 93 11.30 -1.41 8.93
C LYS A 93 10.51 -0.60 7.91
N ALA A 94 10.92 0.66 7.63
CA ALA A 94 10.26 1.50 6.62
C ALA A 94 10.29 0.85 5.23
N LYS A 95 11.44 0.31 4.80
CA LYS A 95 11.57 -0.43 3.54
C LYS A 95 10.62 -1.62 3.47
N SER A 96 10.49 -2.36 4.56
CA SER A 96 9.57 -3.50 4.64
C SER A 96 8.11 -3.05 4.52
N ALA A 97 7.68 -2.02 5.26
CA ALA A 97 6.33 -1.48 5.16
C ALA A 97 6.02 -0.92 3.76
N LEU A 98 6.99 -0.25 3.11
CA LEU A 98 6.86 0.26 1.75
C LEU A 98 6.64 -0.86 0.74
N ARG A 99 7.47 -1.91 0.77
CA ARG A 99 7.43 -3.05 -0.15
C ARG A 99 6.12 -3.81 -0.05
N TRP A 100 5.71 -4.15 1.17
CA TRP A 100 4.55 -5.00 1.42
C TRP A 100 3.25 -4.22 1.58
N ARG A 101 3.32 -2.88 1.60
CA ARG A 101 2.18 -1.97 1.68
C ARG A 101 1.27 -2.26 2.87
N ARG A 102 1.86 -2.61 4.01
CA ARG A 102 1.17 -2.95 5.26
C ARG A 102 2.04 -2.67 6.49
N PRO A 103 1.43 -2.59 7.67
CA PRO A 103 2.15 -2.52 8.93
C PRO A 103 3.15 -3.67 9.10
N THR A 104 4.32 -3.39 9.66
CA THR A 104 5.32 -4.45 9.90
C THR A 104 4.89 -5.44 10.99
N SER A 105 3.99 -5.07 11.90
CA SER A 105 3.35 -5.99 12.85
C SER A 105 2.52 -7.08 12.15
N GLU A 106 1.81 -6.74 11.08
CA GLU A 106 1.09 -7.73 10.27
C GLU A 106 2.07 -8.68 9.55
N MET A 107 3.15 -8.13 9.00
CA MET A 107 4.20 -8.96 8.40
C MET A 107 4.84 -9.89 9.40
N ASN A 108 5.12 -9.41 10.62
CA ASN A 108 5.65 -10.21 11.71
C ASN A 108 4.73 -11.41 12.00
N LYS A 109 3.43 -11.16 12.11
CA LYS A 109 2.43 -12.20 12.33
C LYS A 109 2.44 -13.23 11.20
N ILE A 110 2.42 -12.79 9.95
CA ILE A 110 2.41 -13.65 8.75
C ILE A 110 3.64 -14.57 8.72
N VAL A 111 4.83 -14.03 9.01
CA VAL A 111 6.08 -14.79 9.06
C VAL A 111 6.07 -15.76 10.23
N ARG A 112 5.70 -15.31 11.43
CA ARG A 112 5.71 -16.15 12.65
C ARG A 112 4.72 -17.30 12.58
N THR A 113 3.63 -17.15 11.87
CA THR A 113 2.63 -18.23 11.67
C THR A 113 2.98 -19.14 10.50
N GLY A 114 4.07 -18.89 9.77
CA GLY A 114 4.46 -19.66 8.59
C GLY A 114 3.53 -19.47 7.38
N GLN A 115 2.62 -18.51 7.44
CA GLN A 115 1.67 -18.26 6.37
C GLN A 115 2.37 -17.77 5.08
N ASN A 116 3.41 -16.95 5.23
CA ASN A 116 4.26 -16.52 4.13
C ASN A 116 5.66 -16.21 4.65
N LEU A 117 6.66 -16.94 4.16
CA LEU A 117 8.06 -16.76 4.54
C LEU A 117 8.84 -15.90 3.54
N ALA A 118 8.23 -15.45 2.45
CA ALA A 118 8.91 -14.62 1.43
C ALA A 118 9.64 -13.40 2.02
N PRO A 119 9.10 -12.66 3.03
CA PRO A 119 9.81 -11.55 3.63
C PRO A 119 11.20 -11.89 4.16
N THR A 120 11.38 -13.10 4.71
CA THR A 120 12.68 -13.53 5.26
C THR A 120 13.71 -13.78 4.17
N PHE A 121 13.28 -14.26 2.99
CA PHE A 121 14.16 -14.50 1.84
C PHE A 121 14.47 -13.22 1.05
N MET A 122 13.65 -12.19 1.19
CA MET A 122 13.82 -10.90 0.50
C MET A 122 14.59 -9.86 1.31
N HIS A 123 15.26 -10.29 2.38
CA HIS A 123 15.98 -9.41 3.29
C HIS A 123 15.12 -8.29 3.90
N ASP A 124 13.83 -8.54 4.07
CA ASP A 124 12.95 -7.63 4.79
C ASP A 124 13.12 -7.77 6.29
N PHE A 125 12.75 -6.72 7.01
CA PHE A 125 12.82 -6.69 8.47
C PHE A 125 11.41 -6.63 9.07
N PRO A 126 10.69 -7.78 9.17
CA PRO A 126 9.31 -7.83 9.61
C PRO A 126 9.17 -7.72 11.14
N GLN A 127 9.77 -6.69 11.71
CA GLN A 127 9.63 -6.36 13.14
C GLN A 127 8.68 -5.17 13.28
N PRO A 128 7.72 -5.20 14.24
CA PRO A 128 6.80 -4.10 14.45
C PRO A 128 7.50 -2.74 14.58
N GLY A 129 6.90 -1.70 14.03
CA GLY A 129 7.41 -0.33 14.13
C GLY A 129 7.37 0.47 12.84
N ALA A 130 6.76 -0.03 11.75
CA ALA A 130 6.62 0.77 10.55
C ALA A 130 5.23 0.66 9.92
N LEU A 131 4.81 1.77 9.32
CA LEU A 131 3.54 1.92 8.61
C LEU A 131 3.75 2.48 7.20
N PRO A 132 2.95 2.04 6.20
CA PRO A 132 2.80 2.78 4.97
C PRO A 132 2.09 4.11 5.24
N ILE A 133 2.50 5.17 4.56
CA ILE A 133 1.85 6.49 4.63
C ILE A 133 0.83 6.55 3.51
N MET A 134 -0.46 6.56 3.87
CA MET A 134 -1.58 6.56 2.93
C MET A 134 -2.28 7.92 2.92
N VAL A 135 -2.53 8.48 1.74
CA VAL A 135 -3.31 9.71 1.53
C VAL A 135 -4.23 9.49 0.32
N ASP A 136 -5.53 9.67 0.50
CA ASP A 136 -6.56 9.44 -0.53
C ASP A 136 -6.38 8.07 -1.24
N ASP A 137 -6.27 7.00 -0.45
CA ASP A 137 -6.05 5.62 -0.91
C ASP A 137 -4.75 5.39 -1.71
N GLN A 138 -3.89 6.39 -1.81
CA GLN A 138 -2.59 6.28 -2.44
C GLN A 138 -1.48 6.21 -1.38
N MET A 139 -0.60 5.22 -1.50
CA MET A 139 0.63 5.19 -0.71
C MET A 139 1.62 6.22 -1.24
N ILE A 140 2.02 7.17 -0.40
CA ILE A 140 2.95 8.26 -0.74
C ILE A 140 4.36 8.04 -0.19
N GLY A 141 4.52 7.03 0.68
CA GLY A 141 5.77 6.69 1.33
C GLY A 141 5.58 5.69 2.45
N ALA A 142 6.57 5.55 3.31
CA ALA A 142 6.51 4.75 4.52
C ALA A 142 7.33 5.39 5.65
N MET A 143 6.87 5.17 6.89
CA MET A 143 7.55 5.64 8.11
C MET A 143 7.91 4.45 8.98
N GLY A 144 9.19 4.34 9.32
CA GLY A 144 9.73 3.36 10.26
C GLY A 144 10.20 4.02 11.54
N VAL A 145 9.91 3.37 12.64
CA VAL A 145 10.30 3.80 13.98
C VAL A 145 10.97 2.66 14.72
N SER A 146 12.15 2.92 15.25
CA SER A 146 12.88 2.02 16.12
C SER A 146 12.80 2.52 17.55
N GLY A 147 12.25 1.70 18.43
CA GLY A 147 11.94 2.02 19.82
C GLY A 147 10.68 1.27 20.24
N ALA A 148 10.24 1.46 21.49
CA ALA A 148 8.99 0.90 21.97
C ALA A 148 7.81 1.58 21.25
N ASP A 149 6.72 0.83 21.04
CA ASP A 149 5.47 1.35 20.44
C ASP A 149 5.64 2.09 19.10
N GLY A 150 6.63 1.71 18.28
CA GLY A 150 6.98 2.43 17.05
C GLY A 150 5.82 2.63 16.08
N GLU A 151 4.92 1.65 15.92
CA GLU A 151 3.73 1.81 15.06
C GLU A 151 2.72 2.81 15.64
N LYS A 152 2.60 2.91 16.96
CA LYS A 152 1.74 3.93 17.61
C LYS A 152 2.29 5.33 17.39
N CYS A 153 3.62 5.51 17.52
CA CYS A 153 4.30 6.77 17.20
C CYS A 153 4.07 7.17 15.74
N ALA A 154 4.32 6.24 14.80
CA ALA A 154 4.10 6.47 13.38
C ALA A 154 2.63 6.82 13.07
N GLN A 155 1.67 6.12 13.67
CA GLN A 155 0.25 6.39 13.47
C GLN A 155 -0.16 7.77 14.02
N ALA A 156 0.29 8.12 15.22
CA ALA A 156 0.04 9.43 15.81
C ALA A 156 0.59 10.57 14.96
N ALA A 157 1.79 10.40 14.41
CA ALA A 157 2.40 11.35 13.49
C ALA A 157 1.61 11.49 12.18
N ILE A 158 1.24 10.38 11.55
CA ILE A 158 0.44 10.36 10.31
C ILE A 158 -0.90 11.04 10.53
N ASP A 159 -1.57 10.75 11.63
CA ASP A 159 -2.84 11.36 11.98
C ASP A 159 -2.72 12.86 12.23
N SER A 160 -1.68 13.29 12.91
CA SER A 160 -1.39 14.71 13.17
C SER A 160 -1.14 15.50 11.88
N VAL A 161 -0.36 14.95 10.96
CA VAL A 161 0.06 15.68 9.74
C VAL A 161 -1.00 15.64 8.64
N PHE A 162 -1.68 14.51 8.44
CA PHE A 162 -2.57 14.33 7.28
C PHE A 162 -4.05 14.39 7.62
N LYS A 163 -4.49 14.05 8.84
CA LYS A 163 -5.91 14.14 9.22
C LYS A 163 -6.28 15.51 9.79
N ALA A 164 -5.29 16.22 10.38
CA ALA A 164 -5.50 17.58 10.89
C ALA A 164 -5.46 18.66 9.79
N SER A 165 -4.96 18.36 8.60
CA SER A 165 -4.96 19.32 7.48
C SER A 165 -6.36 19.46 6.90
N PRO A 166 -6.94 20.69 6.84
CA PRO A 166 -8.21 20.90 6.16
C PRO A 166 -8.06 20.48 4.69
N LYS A 167 -9.05 19.72 4.20
CA LYS A 167 -9.13 19.36 2.78
C LYS A 167 -8.99 20.63 1.94
N PRO A 168 -8.07 20.71 0.95
CA PRO A 168 -7.98 21.87 0.10
C PRO A 168 -9.36 22.14 -0.52
N ALA A 169 -9.81 23.41 -0.43
CA ALA A 169 -11.02 23.81 -1.12
C ALA A 169 -10.82 23.51 -2.62
N THR A 170 -11.68 22.68 -3.19
CA THR A 170 -11.74 22.44 -4.63
C THR A 170 -12.02 23.77 -5.32
N GLN A 171 -11.02 24.29 -6.05
CA GLN A 171 -11.22 25.37 -7.02
C GLN A 171 -11.77 24.81 -8.31
#